data_3d3d3005577438760f797e5218d8ac34
#
_entry.id   3d3d3005577438760f797e5218d8ac34
#
_cell.length_a   1.000
_cell.length_b   1.000
_cell.length_c   1.000
_cell.angle_alpha   90.00
_cell.angle_beta   90.00
_cell.angle_gamma   90.00
#
_symmetry.space_group_name_H-M   'P 1'
#
loop_
_entity.id
_entity.type
_entity.pdbx_description
1 polymer ?
#
loop_
_entity_poly.entity_id
_entity_poly.type
_entity_poly.pdbx_seq_one_letter_code
_entity_poly.pdbx_strand_id
1 'polypeptide(L)'
;MEDGERKIQGYLECDGSIVRISSLEDIKNFITKYGKTINEISDLELEELTNGKRDANNCITDDCDVSYKNNPLVLLSRPYRRDIENYKIKEGTVAIANGAFLPDTTTWELTRLRNILFPDSLIAIGESAFRCCNIGQLKLPDSLKYIGSYAFYCNKIKSISFPKNIQKIGSYAFAGCNQLERIEFNGLPVSIGSEVFSGCTALKEIVIPQGSSDFFEKELFPISREVFIEKDS
;
A
#
# COMPACT_ATOMS: atom_id res chain seq x y z
N MET A 1 -31.70 -12.95 -23.58
CA MET A 1 -30.75 -13.17 -22.47
C MET A 1 -30.25 -11.79 -22.14
N GLU A 2 -30.87 -11.20 -21.14
CA GLU A 2 -30.58 -9.81 -20.73
C GLU A 2 -29.30 -9.77 -19.91
N ASP A 3 -28.33 -8.98 -20.37
CA ASP A 3 -27.13 -8.64 -19.63
C ASP A 3 -27.55 -7.88 -18.37
N GLY A 4 -27.46 -8.56 -17.23
CA GLY A 4 -27.72 -7.96 -15.94
C GLY A 4 -26.57 -7.03 -15.52
N GLU A 5 -26.63 -5.77 -15.96
CA GLU A 5 -25.83 -4.70 -15.35
C GLU A 5 -26.15 -4.63 -13.84
N ARG A 6 -25.23 -5.16 -13.03
CA ARG A 6 -25.33 -5.04 -11.58
C ARG A 6 -25.09 -3.58 -11.18
N LYS A 7 -26.17 -2.91 -10.80
CA LYS A 7 -26.16 -1.51 -10.36
C LYS A 7 -25.32 -1.37 -9.11
N ILE A 8 -24.26 -0.58 -9.21
CA ILE A 8 -23.47 -0.08 -8.08
C ILE A 8 -24.39 0.89 -7.31
N GLN A 9 -24.62 0.63 -6.04
CA GLN A 9 -25.33 1.57 -5.16
C GLN A 9 -24.51 1.77 -3.88
N GLY A 10 -23.99 2.98 -3.71
CA GLY A 10 -23.32 3.43 -2.50
C GLY A 10 -23.61 4.91 -2.26
N TYR A 11 -23.29 5.39 -1.09
CA TYR A 11 -23.41 6.80 -0.74
C TYR A 11 -22.07 7.29 -0.20
N LEU A 12 -21.63 8.47 -0.68
CA LEU A 12 -20.51 9.20 -0.10
C LEU A 12 -21.07 10.45 0.58
N GLU A 13 -20.62 10.74 1.79
CA GLU A 13 -20.95 11.93 2.54
C GLU A 13 -19.77 12.89 2.53
N CYS A 14 -20.03 14.14 2.18
CA CYS A 14 -19.05 15.22 2.25
C CYS A 14 -19.78 16.52 2.58
N ASP A 15 -19.32 17.20 3.63
CA ASP A 15 -19.86 18.49 4.09
C ASP A 15 -21.39 18.49 4.33
N GLY A 16 -21.92 17.39 4.87
CA GLY A 16 -23.33 17.19 5.11
C GLY A 16 -24.17 16.88 3.86
N SER A 17 -23.54 16.72 2.71
CA SER A 17 -24.20 16.30 1.47
C SER A 17 -23.98 14.81 1.24
N ILE A 18 -25.07 14.06 1.07
CA ILE A 18 -25.05 12.63 0.71
C ILE A 18 -25.16 12.53 -0.80
N VAL A 19 -24.13 11.98 -1.46
CA VAL A 19 -24.13 11.74 -2.91
C VAL A 19 -24.27 10.26 -3.17
N ARG A 20 -25.30 9.89 -3.93
CA ARG A 20 -25.51 8.51 -4.40
C ARG A 20 -24.48 8.18 -5.48
N ILE A 21 -23.75 7.09 -5.29
CA ILE A 21 -22.77 6.58 -6.25
C ILE A 21 -23.38 5.37 -6.95
N SER A 22 -23.42 5.42 -8.29
CA SER A 22 -23.94 4.36 -9.14
C SER A 22 -22.93 3.88 -10.17
N SER A 23 -21.79 4.57 -10.30
CA SER A 23 -20.74 4.25 -11.27
C SER A 23 -19.35 4.72 -10.81
N LEU A 24 -18.30 4.21 -11.47
CA LEU A 24 -16.93 4.73 -11.29
C LEU A 24 -16.82 6.21 -11.70
N GLU A 25 -17.62 6.65 -12.65
CA GLU A 25 -17.68 8.03 -13.11
C GLU A 25 -18.26 8.95 -12.05
N ASP A 26 -19.25 8.48 -11.27
CA ASP A 26 -19.78 9.23 -10.13
C ASP A 26 -18.72 9.46 -9.05
N ILE A 27 -17.85 8.47 -8.81
CA ILE A 27 -16.73 8.60 -7.88
C ILE A 27 -15.73 9.65 -8.38
N LYS A 28 -15.36 9.61 -9.67
CA LYS A 28 -14.46 10.60 -10.27
C LYS A 28 -15.05 12.01 -10.22
N ASN A 29 -16.33 12.13 -10.55
CA ASN A 29 -17.07 13.39 -10.51
C ASN A 29 -17.20 13.94 -9.09
N PHE A 30 -17.43 13.07 -8.11
CA PHE A 30 -17.44 13.44 -6.69
C PHE A 30 -16.08 14.00 -6.26
N ILE A 31 -14.99 13.29 -6.57
CA ILE A 31 -13.61 13.72 -6.29
C ILE A 31 -13.33 15.07 -6.96
N THR A 32 -13.75 15.25 -8.20
CA THR A 32 -13.53 16.50 -8.96
C THR A 32 -14.35 17.67 -8.40
N LYS A 33 -15.60 17.40 -8.02
CA LYS A 33 -16.55 18.45 -7.59
C LYS A 33 -16.27 18.99 -6.19
N TYR A 34 -15.86 18.11 -5.26
CA TYR A 34 -15.68 18.50 -3.86
C TYR A 34 -14.25 18.87 -3.51
N GLY A 35 -13.33 18.87 -4.50
CA GLY A 35 -11.97 19.41 -4.34
C GLY A 35 -11.12 18.75 -3.25
N LYS A 36 -11.71 17.84 -2.50
CA LYS A 36 -10.96 16.94 -1.62
C LYS A 36 -10.29 15.92 -2.53
N THR A 37 -9.13 16.28 -3.02
CA THR A 37 -8.17 15.26 -3.43
C THR A 37 -8.22 14.20 -2.35
N ILE A 38 -8.10 12.93 -2.71
CA ILE A 38 -7.92 11.78 -1.80
C ILE A 38 -6.73 12.03 -0.83
N ASN A 39 -6.36 13.26 -0.62
CA ASN A 39 -5.28 13.76 0.22
C ASN A 39 -5.60 13.64 1.71
N GLU A 40 -6.86 13.38 2.06
CA GLU A 40 -7.30 13.29 3.44
C GLU A 40 -8.30 12.14 3.62
N ILE A 41 -7.89 10.93 3.26
CA ILE A 41 -8.59 9.76 3.77
C ILE A 41 -8.34 9.74 5.28
N SER A 42 -9.38 9.86 6.08
CA SER A 42 -9.27 9.74 7.54
C SER A 42 -8.72 8.36 7.90
N ASP A 43 -8.08 8.24 9.06
CA ASP A 43 -7.60 6.93 9.54
C ASP A 43 -8.73 5.89 9.60
N LEU A 44 -9.97 6.32 9.86
CA LEU A 44 -11.15 5.47 9.87
C LEU A 44 -11.49 4.94 8.47
N GLU A 45 -11.48 5.80 7.45
CA GLU A 45 -11.73 5.39 6.06
C GLU A 45 -10.62 4.49 5.52
N LEU A 46 -9.37 4.75 5.93
CA LEU A 46 -8.25 3.88 5.60
C LEU A 46 -8.40 2.50 6.27
N GLU A 47 -8.84 2.47 7.53
CA GLU A 47 -9.16 1.26 8.26
C GLU A 47 -10.30 0.49 7.58
N GLU A 48 -11.36 1.16 7.15
CA GLU A 48 -12.47 0.54 6.41
C GLU A 48 -12.03 -0.02 5.06
N LEU A 49 -11.19 0.71 4.30
CA LEU A 49 -10.65 0.25 3.03
C LEU A 49 -9.77 -0.99 3.16
N THR A 50 -8.96 -1.04 4.23
CA THR A 50 -7.99 -2.13 4.43
C THR A 50 -8.52 -3.25 5.34
N ASN A 51 -9.66 -3.03 6.01
CA ASN A 51 -10.29 -4.00 6.90
C ASN A 51 -11.02 -5.08 6.07
N GLY A 52 -10.28 -6.09 5.64
CA GLY A 52 -10.68 -7.15 4.70
C GLY A 52 -11.85 -8.04 5.16
N LYS A 53 -12.97 -7.44 5.65
CA LYS A 53 -14.19 -8.20 5.92
C LYS A 53 -14.74 -8.76 4.62
N ARG A 54 -14.72 -10.08 4.51
CA ARG A 54 -15.31 -10.79 3.38
C ARG A 54 -16.83 -10.68 3.45
N ASP A 55 -17.41 -10.03 2.47
CA ASP A 55 -18.84 -10.19 2.17
C ASP A 55 -18.92 -11.26 1.06
N ALA A 56 -19.47 -12.41 1.39
CA ALA A 56 -19.58 -13.54 0.47
C ALA A 56 -20.31 -13.19 -0.85
N ASN A 57 -21.17 -12.17 -0.82
CA ASN A 57 -21.95 -11.73 -1.99
C ASN A 57 -21.19 -10.72 -2.87
N ASN A 58 -20.04 -10.20 -2.41
CA ASN A 58 -19.30 -9.13 -3.10
C ASN A 58 -17.82 -9.47 -3.29
N CYS A 59 -17.45 -10.74 -3.23
CA CYS A 59 -16.09 -11.21 -3.49
C CYS A 59 -15.98 -11.82 -4.89
N ILE A 60 -14.90 -11.52 -5.57
CA ILE A 60 -14.47 -12.18 -6.82
C ILE A 60 -13.11 -12.83 -6.59
N THR A 61 -12.84 -13.90 -7.30
CA THR A 61 -11.56 -14.62 -7.24
C THR A 61 -10.91 -14.61 -8.61
N ASP A 62 -9.59 -14.41 -8.69
CA ASP A 62 -8.85 -14.48 -9.94
C ASP A 62 -8.30 -15.88 -10.23
N ASP A 63 -7.59 -16.03 -11.34
CA ASP A 63 -7.01 -17.31 -11.80
C ASP A 63 -5.93 -17.87 -10.85
N CYS A 64 -5.46 -17.06 -9.91
CA CYS A 64 -4.49 -17.44 -8.89
C CYS A 64 -5.15 -17.71 -7.53
N ASP A 65 -6.47 -17.78 -7.46
CA ASP A 65 -7.26 -17.93 -6.21
C ASP A 65 -7.12 -16.74 -5.23
N VAL A 66 -6.68 -15.57 -5.72
CA VAL A 66 -6.67 -14.35 -4.93
C VAL A 66 -8.07 -13.77 -4.83
N SER A 67 -8.51 -13.51 -3.64
CA SER A 67 -9.84 -12.96 -3.40
C SER A 67 -9.83 -11.44 -3.37
N TYR A 68 -10.81 -10.83 -4.04
CA TYR A 68 -11.02 -9.39 -4.08
C TYR A 68 -12.42 -9.04 -3.61
N LYS A 69 -12.55 -7.94 -2.87
CA LYS A 69 -13.83 -7.26 -2.68
C LYS A 69 -14.10 -6.41 -3.91
N ASN A 70 -15.31 -6.51 -4.43
CA ASN A 70 -15.70 -5.73 -5.59
C ASN A 70 -16.38 -4.44 -5.11
N ASN A 71 -15.90 -3.30 -5.57
CA ASN A 71 -16.42 -1.95 -5.34
C ASN A 71 -16.31 -1.37 -3.90
N PRO A 72 -15.24 -0.63 -3.61
CA PRO A 72 -14.04 -0.50 -4.46
C PRO A 72 -13.29 -1.83 -4.58
N LEU A 73 -12.52 -2.00 -5.65
CA LEU A 73 -11.75 -3.23 -5.82
C LEU A 73 -10.60 -3.28 -4.81
N VAL A 74 -10.75 -4.14 -3.82
CA VAL A 74 -9.77 -4.33 -2.74
C VAL A 74 -9.29 -5.77 -2.75
N LEU A 75 -7.98 -5.98 -2.78
CA LEU A 75 -7.39 -7.29 -2.64
C LEU A 75 -7.51 -7.75 -1.19
N LEU A 76 -8.22 -8.87 -0.94
CA LEU A 76 -8.54 -9.36 0.40
C LEU A 76 -7.59 -10.42 0.92
N SER A 77 -7.11 -11.32 0.06
CA SER A 77 -6.26 -12.42 0.51
C SER A 77 -5.34 -12.93 -0.58
N ARG A 78 -4.22 -13.49 -0.13
CA ARG A 78 -3.23 -14.15 -0.99
C ARG A 78 -3.81 -15.31 -1.79
N PRO A 79 -3.14 -15.70 -2.88
CA PRO A 79 -3.44 -16.94 -3.57
C PRO A 79 -3.30 -18.12 -2.62
N TYR A 80 -4.19 -19.09 -2.76
CA TYR A 80 -4.07 -20.39 -2.06
C TYR A 80 -2.86 -21.20 -2.57
N ARG A 81 -2.46 -20.94 -3.83
CA ARG A 81 -1.28 -21.54 -4.46
C ARG A 81 0.00 -21.00 -3.87
N ARG A 82 0.86 -21.89 -3.40
CA ARG A 82 2.13 -21.57 -2.71
C ARG A 82 3.33 -21.43 -3.64
N ASP A 83 3.17 -21.77 -4.92
CA ASP A 83 4.21 -21.80 -5.94
C ASP A 83 4.35 -20.49 -6.75
N ILE A 84 3.55 -19.49 -6.43
CA ILE A 84 3.56 -18.19 -7.14
C ILE A 84 4.77 -17.38 -6.71
N GLU A 85 5.71 -17.18 -7.65
CA GLU A 85 6.88 -16.32 -7.45
C GLU A 85 6.63 -14.88 -7.93
N ASN A 86 5.78 -14.72 -8.93
CA ASN A 86 5.45 -13.41 -9.51
C ASN A 86 3.93 -13.27 -9.54
N TYR A 87 3.42 -12.17 -9.00
CA TYR A 87 2.00 -11.89 -9.01
C TYR A 87 1.71 -10.48 -9.50
N LYS A 88 0.80 -10.35 -10.47
CA LYS A 88 0.27 -9.07 -10.93
C LYS A 88 -1.09 -8.84 -10.31
N ILE A 89 -1.22 -7.79 -9.49
CA ILE A 89 -2.49 -7.40 -8.91
C ILE A 89 -3.42 -6.86 -9.99
N LYS A 90 -4.69 -7.23 -9.90
CA LYS A 90 -5.72 -6.86 -10.87
C LYS A 90 -5.82 -5.35 -11.03
N GLU A 91 -5.90 -4.89 -12.29
CA GLU A 91 -6.12 -3.48 -12.62
C GLU A 91 -7.41 -2.95 -11.98
N GLY A 92 -7.38 -1.69 -11.56
CA GLY A 92 -8.50 -1.07 -10.83
C GLY A 92 -8.49 -1.34 -9.32
N THR A 93 -7.57 -2.18 -8.80
CA THR A 93 -7.44 -2.37 -7.34
C THR A 93 -6.96 -1.08 -6.70
N VAL A 94 -7.74 -0.58 -5.74
CA VAL A 94 -7.43 0.67 -5.01
C VAL A 94 -6.78 0.43 -3.65
N ALA A 95 -6.98 -0.73 -3.06
CA ALA A 95 -6.38 -1.06 -1.77
C ALA A 95 -6.04 -2.56 -1.66
N ILE A 96 -5.08 -2.86 -0.79
CA ILE A 96 -4.72 -4.20 -0.36
C ILE A 96 -5.07 -4.31 1.12
N ALA A 97 -5.86 -5.31 1.48
CA ALA A 97 -6.34 -5.50 2.84
C ALA A 97 -5.21 -5.84 3.83
N ASN A 98 -5.50 -5.63 5.11
CA ASN A 98 -4.60 -6.02 6.20
C ASN A 98 -4.30 -7.53 6.13
N GLY A 99 -3.02 -7.89 6.22
CA GLY A 99 -2.58 -9.27 6.20
C GLY A 99 -2.84 -10.03 4.89
N ALA A 100 -3.16 -9.36 3.78
CA ALA A 100 -3.60 -9.99 2.53
C ALA A 100 -2.68 -11.11 2.03
N PHE A 101 -1.36 -10.96 2.16
CA PHE A 101 -0.35 -11.97 1.81
C PHE A 101 0.40 -12.53 3.02
N LEU A 102 -0.12 -12.31 4.24
CA LEU A 102 0.54 -12.81 5.44
C LEU A 102 0.69 -14.35 5.36
N PRO A 103 1.91 -14.90 5.50
CA PRO A 103 2.12 -16.32 5.53
C PRO A 103 1.32 -16.98 6.65
N ASP A 104 0.84 -18.21 6.38
CA ASP A 104 0.19 -19.01 7.40
C ASP A 104 1.22 -19.43 8.46
N THR A 105 1.00 -19.02 9.70
CA THR A 105 1.91 -19.31 10.82
C THR A 105 1.94 -20.79 11.21
N THR A 106 0.96 -21.57 10.76
CA THR A 106 0.88 -23.00 11.10
C THR A 106 1.85 -23.86 10.31
N THR A 107 2.25 -23.40 9.11
CA THR A 107 3.12 -24.19 8.23
C THR A 107 4.56 -23.69 8.15
N TRP A 108 4.87 -22.49 8.69
CA TRP A 108 6.20 -21.84 8.63
C TRP A 108 6.81 -21.78 7.21
N GLU A 109 6.03 -22.11 6.18
CA GLU A 109 6.48 -22.04 4.81
C GLU A 109 6.42 -20.59 4.36
N LEU A 110 7.59 -20.02 4.11
CA LEU A 110 7.75 -18.71 3.48
C LEU A 110 7.04 -18.76 2.12
N THR A 111 6.28 -17.72 1.81
CA THR A 111 5.75 -17.56 0.46
C THR A 111 6.92 -17.52 -0.52
N ARG A 112 6.73 -18.05 -1.72
CA ARG A 112 7.73 -17.95 -2.79
C ARG A 112 7.62 -16.64 -3.56
N LEU A 113 6.73 -15.76 -3.13
CA LEU A 113 6.47 -14.47 -3.80
C LEU A 113 7.73 -13.60 -3.77
N ARG A 114 8.35 -13.40 -4.93
CA ARG A 114 9.57 -12.59 -5.10
C ARG A 114 9.29 -11.23 -5.70
N ASN A 115 8.30 -11.19 -6.59
CA ASN A 115 7.94 -9.98 -7.32
C ASN A 115 6.42 -9.77 -7.26
N ILE A 116 6.05 -8.52 -7.06
CA ILE A 116 4.66 -8.09 -7.11
C ILE A 116 4.55 -6.87 -8.01
N LEU A 117 3.57 -6.90 -8.90
CA LEU A 117 3.26 -5.77 -9.78
C LEU A 117 1.97 -5.13 -9.29
N PHE A 118 2.08 -3.88 -8.89
CA PHE A 118 0.95 -3.06 -8.46
C PHE A 118 0.30 -2.34 -9.63
N PRO A 119 -1.03 -2.18 -9.64
CA PRO A 119 -1.72 -1.33 -10.60
C PRO A 119 -1.54 0.16 -10.27
N ASP A 120 -1.65 1.00 -11.30
CA ASP A 120 -1.54 2.46 -11.15
C ASP A 120 -2.72 3.09 -10.38
N SER A 121 -3.75 2.31 -10.07
CA SER A 121 -4.91 2.72 -9.25
C SER A 121 -4.70 2.53 -7.75
N LEU A 122 -3.60 1.89 -7.31
CA LEU A 122 -3.41 1.51 -5.92
C LEU A 122 -3.12 2.74 -5.04
N ILE A 123 -3.94 2.95 -4.02
CA ILE A 123 -3.85 4.09 -3.09
C ILE A 123 -3.30 3.64 -1.73
N ALA A 124 -3.67 2.43 -1.27
CA ALA A 124 -3.36 1.97 0.08
C ALA A 124 -2.90 0.52 0.13
N ILE A 125 -1.92 0.26 0.99
CA ILE A 125 -1.45 -1.08 1.38
C ILE A 125 -1.69 -1.22 2.87
N GLY A 126 -2.46 -2.24 3.27
CA GLY A 126 -2.87 -2.48 4.64
C GLY A 126 -1.75 -2.97 5.56
N GLU A 127 -2.07 -3.01 6.85
CA GLU A 127 -1.16 -3.51 7.88
C GLU A 127 -0.75 -4.96 7.62
N SER A 128 0.54 -5.26 7.76
CA SER A 128 1.11 -6.62 7.58
C SER A 128 0.79 -7.26 6.22
N ALA A 129 0.35 -6.50 5.21
CA ALA A 129 -0.14 -7.03 3.94
C ALA A 129 0.85 -7.96 3.24
N PHE A 130 2.14 -7.64 3.27
CA PHE A 130 3.25 -8.42 2.69
C PHE A 130 4.31 -8.79 3.71
N ARG A 131 3.94 -8.91 4.97
CA ARG A 131 4.88 -9.29 6.02
C ARG A 131 5.49 -10.67 5.72
N CYS A 132 6.83 -10.77 5.78
CA CYS A 132 7.60 -12.01 5.56
C CYS A 132 7.32 -12.70 4.21
N CYS A 133 7.05 -11.94 3.14
CA CYS A 133 6.72 -12.49 1.83
C CYS A 133 7.91 -12.77 0.93
N ASN A 134 9.14 -12.49 1.38
CA ASN A 134 10.36 -12.75 0.61
C ASN A 134 10.53 -11.89 -0.66
N ILE A 135 9.83 -10.75 -0.75
CA ILE A 135 9.87 -9.82 -1.89
C ILE A 135 11.27 -9.24 -2.03
N GLY A 136 11.88 -9.40 -3.22
CA GLY A 136 13.21 -8.87 -3.53
C GLY A 136 13.20 -7.58 -4.34
N GLN A 137 12.24 -7.46 -5.26
CA GLN A 137 12.05 -6.26 -6.08
C GLN A 137 10.69 -5.62 -5.75
N LEU A 138 10.71 -4.34 -5.45
CA LEU A 138 9.52 -3.59 -5.10
C LEU A 138 9.50 -2.28 -5.90
N LYS A 139 8.48 -2.13 -6.74
CA LYS A 139 8.18 -0.88 -7.43
C LYS A 139 6.82 -0.39 -6.95
N LEU A 140 6.80 0.72 -6.22
CA LEU A 140 5.57 1.35 -5.76
C LEU A 140 4.97 2.23 -6.88
N PRO A 141 3.64 2.22 -7.08
CA PRO A 141 2.99 3.07 -8.08
C PRO A 141 2.90 4.52 -7.60
N ASP A 142 2.86 5.47 -8.54
CA ASP A 142 2.80 6.92 -8.24
C ASP A 142 1.51 7.34 -7.52
N SER A 143 0.46 6.54 -7.63
CA SER A 143 -0.83 6.73 -6.95
C SER A 143 -0.80 6.41 -5.46
N LEU A 144 0.22 5.65 -4.99
CA LEU A 144 0.26 5.14 -3.62
C LEU A 144 0.46 6.28 -2.61
N LYS A 145 -0.41 6.31 -1.60
CA LYS A 145 -0.42 7.31 -0.53
C LYS A 145 -0.18 6.72 0.85
N TYR A 146 -0.63 5.48 1.09
CA TYR A 146 -0.65 4.89 2.42
C TYR A 146 0.01 3.51 2.42
N ILE A 147 0.94 3.32 3.36
CA ILE A 147 1.56 2.03 3.67
C ILE A 147 1.32 1.75 5.15
N GLY A 148 0.65 0.64 5.46
CA GLY A 148 0.31 0.24 6.82
C GLY A 148 1.51 -0.23 7.64
N SER A 149 1.31 -0.36 8.95
CA SER A 149 2.33 -0.88 9.86
C SER A 149 2.73 -2.31 9.47
N TYR A 150 4.01 -2.64 9.58
CA TYR A 150 4.55 -3.95 9.22
C TYR A 150 4.29 -4.40 7.77
N ALA A 151 3.82 -3.54 6.87
CA ALA A 151 3.35 -3.93 5.54
C ALA A 151 4.36 -4.77 4.74
N PHE A 152 5.64 -4.44 4.81
CA PHE A 152 6.74 -5.14 4.15
C PHE A 152 7.79 -5.66 5.14
N TYR A 153 7.43 -5.86 6.41
CA TYR A 153 8.33 -6.34 7.43
C TYR A 153 9.03 -7.64 7.02
N CYS A 154 10.35 -7.75 7.28
CA CYS A 154 11.18 -8.92 6.99
C CYS A 154 11.12 -9.39 5.51
N ASN A 155 11.19 -8.46 4.56
CA ASN A 155 11.36 -8.79 3.14
C ASN A 155 12.84 -8.68 2.70
N LYS A 156 13.13 -9.10 1.46
CA LYS A 156 14.47 -9.07 0.86
C LYS A 156 14.66 -7.92 -0.12
N ILE A 157 13.94 -6.83 0.09
CA ILE A 157 13.97 -5.63 -0.75
C ILE A 157 15.38 -5.04 -0.70
N LYS A 158 15.94 -4.72 -1.87
CA LYS A 158 17.28 -4.12 -1.99
C LYS A 158 17.25 -2.61 -2.12
N SER A 159 16.23 -2.08 -2.77
CA SER A 159 16.03 -0.64 -2.92
C SER A 159 14.55 -0.32 -2.96
N ILE A 160 14.20 0.89 -2.53
CA ILE A 160 12.83 1.39 -2.58
C ILE A 160 12.84 2.86 -2.96
N SER A 161 11.92 3.24 -3.86
CA SER A 161 11.62 4.63 -4.20
C SER A 161 10.17 4.92 -3.82
N PHE A 162 9.97 5.85 -2.88
CA PHE A 162 8.65 6.30 -2.47
C PHE A 162 8.12 7.33 -3.46
N PRO A 163 6.86 7.22 -3.90
CA PRO A 163 6.26 8.19 -4.82
C PRO A 163 6.13 9.57 -4.17
N LYS A 164 6.07 10.61 -5.02
CA LYS A 164 6.00 12.01 -4.57
C LYS A 164 4.81 12.28 -3.64
N ASN A 165 3.72 11.58 -3.85
CA ASN A 165 2.46 11.80 -3.13
C ASN A 165 2.27 10.85 -1.93
N ILE A 166 3.32 10.16 -1.48
CA ILE A 166 3.24 9.33 -0.27
C ILE A 166 2.88 10.22 0.93
N GLN A 167 1.88 9.81 1.70
CA GLN A 167 1.37 10.58 2.84
C GLN A 167 1.73 9.92 4.17
N LYS A 168 1.53 8.61 4.29
CA LYS A 168 1.74 7.91 5.55
C LYS A 168 2.48 6.61 5.34
N ILE A 169 3.51 6.40 6.13
CA ILE A 169 4.24 5.13 6.24
C ILE A 169 4.10 4.66 7.68
N GLY A 170 3.47 3.50 7.88
CA GLY A 170 3.20 2.95 9.21
C GLY A 170 4.45 2.45 9.93
N SER A 171 4.35 2.27 11.25
CA SER A 171 5.45 1.79 12.07
C SER A 171 5.94 0.41 11.63
N TYR A 172 7.25 0.21 11.65
CA TYR A 172 7.89 -1.05 11.24
C TYR A 172 7.62 -1.49 9.79
N ALA A 173 7.13 -0.60 8.92
CA ALA A 173 6.67 -0.97 7.58
C ALA A 173 7.72 -1.72 6.76
N PHE A 174 8.99 -1.39 6.88
CA PHE A 174 10.13 -2.03 6.21
C PHE A 174 11.17 -2.59 7.19
N ALA A 175 10.84 -2.69 8.47
CA ALA A 175 11.78 -3.19 9.45
C ALA A 175 12.19 -4.64 9.14
N GLY A 176 13.45 -4.97 9.40
CA GLY A 176 14.02 -6.27 9.10
C GLY A 176 14.30 -6.54 7.62
N CYS A 177 14.18 -5.54 6.73
CA CYS A 177 14.62 -5.65 5.34
C CYS A 177 16.16 -5.56 5.28
N ASN A 178 16.83 -6.59 5.73
CA ASN A 178 18.29 -6.63 5.96
C ASN A 178 19.15 -6.52 4.69
N GLN A 179 18.55 -6.56 3.50
CA GLN A 179 19.21 -6.34 2.21
C GLN A 179 18.94 -4.95 1.63
N LEU A 180 18.17 -4.08 2.33
CA LEU A 180 17.83 -2.75 1.86
C LEU A 180 19.05 -1.84 1.93
N GLU A 181 19.56 -1.46 0.76
CA GLU A 181 20.78 -0.64 0.62
C GLU A 181 20.46 0.83 0.33
N ARG A 182 19.37 1.09 -0.41
CA ARG A 182 19.01 2.42 -0.86
C ARG A 182 17.53 2.71 -0.67
N ILE A 183 17.26 3.90 -0.14
CA ILE A 183 15.92 4.45 -0.01
C ILE A 183 15.89 5.78 -0.75
N GLU A 184 14.80 6.05 -1.48
CA GLU A 184 14.59 7.33 -2.13
C GLU A 184 13.19 7.86 -1.84
N PHE A 185 13.12 9.09 -1.34
CA PHE A 185 11.87 9.84 -1.18
C PHE A 185 11.76 10.87 -2.31
N ASN A 186 10.69 10.79 -3.10
CA ASN A 186 10.41 11.77 -4.15
C ASN A 186 9.54 12.94 -3.68
N GLY A 187 9.09 12.91 -2.42
CA GLY A 187 8.32 13.96 -1.76
C GLY A 187 8.37 13.80 -0.24
N LEU A 188 7.77 14.74 0.46
CA LEU A 188 7.66 14.70 1.92
C LEU A 188 6.39 13.97 2.33
N PRO A 189 6.47 12.87 3.07
CA PRO A 189 5.29 12.27 3.70
C PRO A 189 4.75 13.18 4.81
N VAL A 190 3.46 13.08 5.08
CA VAL A 190 2.82 13.79 6.20
C VAL A 190 3.24 13.17 7.53
N SER A 191 3.40 11.84 7.56
CA SER A 191 3.87 11.12 8.74
C SER A 191 4.65 9.87 8.40
N ILE A 192 5.67 9.60 9.20
CA ILE A 192 6.44 8.35 9.20
C ILE A 192 6.30 7.75 10.59
N GLY A 193 5.89 6.48 10.65
CA GLY A 193 5.77 5.76 11.92
C GLY A 193 7.12 5.45 12.54
N SER A 194 7.12 4.95 13.76
CA SER A 194 8.35 4.57 14.46
C SER A 194 9.00 3.34 13.83
N GLU A 195 10.33 3.26 13.90
CA GLU A 195 11.12 2.06 13.57
C GLU A 195 10.90 1.54 12.13
N VAL A 196 10.52 2.42 11.19
CA VAL A 196 10.15 2.02 9.82
C VAL A 196 11.22 1.19 9.14
N PHE A 197 12.51 1.51 9.36
CA PHE A 197 13.66 0.83 8.77
C PHE A 197 14.55 0.15 9.82
N SER A 198 14.00 -0.17 10.98
CA SER A 198 14.73 -0.89 12.03
C SER A 198 15.24 -2.24 11.51
N GLY A 199 16.50 -2.57 11.77
CA GLY A 199 17.11 -3.81 11.30
C GLY A 199 17.44 -3.87 9.80
N CYS A 200 17.38 -2.73 9.07
CA CYS A 200 17.89 -2.61 7.70
C CYS A 200 19.42 -2.46 7.71
N THR A 201 20.13 -3.53 8.06
CA THR A 201 21.58 -3.50 8.34
C THR A 201 22.46 -3.25 7.11
N ALA A 202 21.93 -3.38 5.90
CA ALA A 202 22.66 -3.09 4.66
C ALA A 202 22.49 -1.64 4.18
N LEU A 203 21.72 -0.80 4.90
CA LEU A 203 21.38 0.56 4.46
C LEU A 203 22.62 1.44 4.35
N LYS A 204 22.81 2.03 3.16
CA LYS A 204 23.97 2.87 2.79
C LYS A 204 23.55 4.31 2.54
N GLU A 205 22.38 4.53 1.93
CA GLU A 205 21.95 5.86 1.52
C GLU A 205 20.42 6.03 1.57
N ILE A 206 20.01 7.21 1.99
CA ILE A 206 18.62 7.69 1.93
C ILE A 206 18.63 8.99 1.14
N VAL A 207 18.09 8.93 -0.08
CA VAL A 207 17.95 10.10 -0.93
C VAL A 207 16.66 10.83 -0.60
N ILE A 208 16.76 12.12 -0.29
CA ILE A 208 15.66 12.96 0.17
C ILE A 208 15.55 14.21 -0.69
N PRO A 209 14.38 14.87 -0.76
CA PRO A 209 14.22 16.15 -1.42
C PRO A 209 15.12 17.22 -0.78
N GLN A 210 15.61 18.16 -1.59
CA GLN A 210 16.43 19.29 -1.14
C GLN A 210 15.72 20.07 -0.01
N GLY A 211 16.47 20.42 1.03
CA GLY A 211 15.98 21.22 2.17
C GLY A 211 15.07 20.46 3.14
N SER A 212 15.04 19.11 3.07
CA SER A 212 14.18 18.29 3.92
C SER A 212 14.92 17.51 5.01
N SER A 213 16.23 17.71 5.17
CA SER A 213 17.06 16.96 6.13
C SER A 213 16.50 16.98 7.55
N ASP A 214 16.12 18.15 8.08
CA ASP A 214 15.63 18.28 9.45
C ASP A 214 14.37 17.43 9.71
N PHE A 215 13.47 17.35 8.71
CA PHE A 215 12.28 16.50 8.79
C PHE A 215 12.67 15.02 8.90
N PHE A 216 13.51 14.54 7.98
CA PHE A 216 13.85 13.11 7.93
C PHE A 216 14.74 12.69 9.11
N GLU A 217 15.65 13.54 9.58
CA GLU A 217 16.44 13.27 10.77
C GLU A 217 15.57 13.06 12.03
N LYS A 218 14.52 13.87 12.17
CA LYS A 218 13.57 13.73 13.26
C LYS A 218 12.71 12.47 13.13
N GLU A 219 12.13 12.24 11.95
CA GLU A 219 11.17 11.16 11.74
C GLU A 219 11.84 9.78 11.64
N LEU A 220 13.10 9.71 11.22
CA LEU A 220 13.85 8.46 11.04
C LEU A 220 14.91 8.21 12.12
N PHE A 221 14.88 8.96 13.21
CA PHE A 221 15.78 8.70 14.35
C PHE A 221 15.64 7.23 14.82
N PRO A 222 16.74 6.48 15.12
CA PRO A 222 18.13 6.92 15.27
C PRO A 222 19.04 6.72 14.04
N ILE A 223 18.52 6.84 12.82
CA ILE A 223 19.37 6.71 11.63
C ILE A 223 20.36 7.88 11.55
N SER A 224 21.64 7.57 11.33
CA SER A 224 22.71 8.56 11.25
C SER A 224 22.51 9.52 10.07
N ARG A 225 22.79 10.82 10.31
CA ARG A 225 22.73 11.86 9.27
C ARG A 225 23.60 11.57 8.04
N GLU A 226 24.70 10.87 8.23
CA GLU A 226 25.68 10.57 7.18
C GLU A 226 25.12 9.76 6.00
N VAL A 227 23.99 9.07 6.21
CA VAL A 227 23.34 8.31 5.16
C VAL A 227 22.35 9.13 4.31
N PHE A 228 22.03 10.37 4.72
CA PHE A 228 21.10 11.23 3.97
C PHE A 228 21.82 11.98 2.84
N ILE A 229 21.24 11.91 1.65
CA ILE A 229 21.70 12.60 0.45
C ILE A 229 20.54 13.44 -0.08
N GLU A 230 20.71 14.77 -0.06
CA GLU A 230 19.74 15.67 -0.67
C GLU A 230 19.91 15.67 -2.21
N LYS A 231 18.81 15.58 -2.93
CA LYS A 231 18.79 15.69 -4.39
C LYS A 231 18.09 16.97 -4.83
N ASP A 232 18.60 17.57 -5.88
CA ASP A 232 17.94 18.66 -6.57
C ASP A 232 16.58 18.21 -7.12
N SER A 233 15.59 19.09 -7.06
CA SER A 233 14.19 18.85 -7.44
C SER A 233 13.98 18.83 -8.96
#